data_92d587e4c1ccf1cc0efe6b870cf18167
#
_entry.id   92d587e4c1ccf1cc0efe6b870cf18167
#
_cell.length_a   1.000
_cell.length_b   1.000
_cell.length_c   1.000
_cell.angle_alpha   90.00
_cell.angle_beta   90.00
_cell.angle_gamma   90.00
#
_symmetry.space_group_name_H-M   'P 1'
#
loop_
_entity.id
_entity.type
_entity.pdbx_description
1 polymer ?
#
loop_
_entity_poly.entity_id
_entity_poly.type
_entity_poly.pdbx_seq_one_letter_code
_entity_poly.pdbx_strand_id
1 'polypeptide(L)'
;NGGSAADANHFITELVGRFLIERKGLPAVSFCSNEILMTSIANDYGYDNTFTRQVDTFVKPKDLVVAFSTSGKSKNVVKALQLAKEKGAVTVGFTGSSAGSFPGICDICIRVPSENTPRIQESHLAVIHIICELLEKELT
;
A
#
# COMPACT_ATOMS: atom_id res chain seq x y z
N ASN A 1 3.47 4.14 -6.61
CA ASN A 1 3.96 4.64 -7.89
C ASN A 1 4.56 3.48 -8.71
N GLY A 2 4.42 3.53 -10.04
CA GLY A 2 5.08 2.56 -10.94
C GLY A 2 4.81 1.09 -10.60
N GLY A 3 5.86 0.26 -10.53
CA GLY A 3 5.76 -1.15 -10.19
C GLY A 3 5.19 -1.42 -8.80
N SER A 4 5.44 -0.53 -7.84
CA SER A 4 4.81 -0.61 -6.51
C SER A 4 3.29 -0.37 -6.55
N ALA A 5 2.79 0.43 -7.49
CA ALA A 5 1.34 0.56 -7.73
C ALA A 5 0.76 -0.73 -8.32
N ALA A 6 1.52 -1.41 -9.19
CA ALA A 6 1.14 -2.73 -9.70
C ALA A 6 1.04 -3.76 -8.57
N ASP A 7 2.00 -3.78 -7.62
CA ASP A 7 1.95 -4.64 -6.44
C ASP A 7 0.72 -4.35 -5.57
N ALA A 8 0.39 -3.07 -5.35
CA ALA A 8 -0.81 -2.68 -4.61
C ALA A 8 -2.10 -3.18 -5.30
N ASN A 9 -2.21 -3.01 -6.61
CA ASN A 9 -3.36 -3.51 -7.38
C ASN A 9 -3.43 -5.04 -7.37
N HIS A 10 -2.30 -5.73 -7.47
CA HIS A 10 -2.24 -7.18 -7.35
C HIS A 10 -2.73 -7.65 -5.98
N PHE A 11 -2.26 -7.03 -4.90
CA PHE A 11 -2.71 -7.37 -3.54
C PHE A 11 -4.24 -7.28 -3.39
N ILE A 12 -4.86 -6.21 -3.92
CA ILE A 12 -6.32 -6.05 -3.90
C ILE A 12 -7.02 -7.17 -4.66
N THR A 13 -6.46 -7.62 -5.78
CA THR A 13 -7.01 -8.72 -6.57
C THR A 13 -7.11 -10.01 -5.74
N GLU A 14 -6.08 -10.31 -4.98
CA GLU A 14 -6.04 -11.49 -4.12
C GLU A 14 -6.97 -11.38 -2.89
N LEU A 15 -7.18 -10.18 -2.38
CA LEU A 15 -8.08 -9.95 -1.24
C LEU A 15 -9.55 -9.95 -1.65
N VAL A 16 -9.91 -9.20 -2.68
CA VAL A 16 -11.30 -9.01 -3.11
C VAL A 16 -11.82 -10.20 -3.89
N GLY A 17 -11.00 -10.79 -4.75
CA GLY A 17 -11.30 -12.03 -5.45
C GLY A 17 -11.16 -13.23 -4.52
N ARG A 18 -10.19 -14.07 -4.81
CA ARG A 18 -9.71 -15.17 -3.95
C ARG A 18 -8.21 -15.36 -4.19
N PHE A 19 -7.52 -16.03 -3.29
CA PHE A 19 -6.13 -16.42 -3.51
C PHE A 19 -6.02 -17.92 -3.85
N LEU A 20 -5.86 -18.79 -2.87
CA LEU A 20 -5.75 -20.26 -3.10
C LEU A 20 -7.07 -20.99 -2.91
N ILE A 21 -7.94 -20.51 -2.01
CA ILE A 21 -9.20 -21.18 -1.67
C ILE A 21 -10.41 -20.32 -2.03
N GLU A 22 -11.54 -20.97 -2.29
CA GLU A 22 -12.82 -20.29 -2.48
C GLU A 22 -13.33 -19.75 -1.14
N ARG A 23 -13.57 -18.45 -1.07
CA ARG A 23 -14.06 -17.74 0.11
C ARG A 23 -14.75 -16.44 -0.24
N LYS A 24 -15.43 -15.85 0.71
CA LYS A 24 -15.97 -14.48 0.56
C LYS A 24 -14.83 -13.47 0.37
N GLY A 25 -15.00 -12.55 -0.56
CA GLY A 25 -14.05 -11.46 -0.79
C GLY A 25 -13.86 -10.59 0.46
N LEU A 26 -12.62 -10.17 0.69
CA LEU A 26 -12.25 -9.24 1.75
C LEU A 26 -12.35 -7.81 1.21
N PRO A 27 -12.97 -6.87 1.96
CA PRO A 27 -13.12 -5.50 1.48
C PRO A 27 -11.77 -4.79 1.43
N ALA A 28 -11.32 -4.44 0.24
CA ALA A 28 -10.10 -3.70 0.02
C ALA A 28 -10.19 -2.85 -1.24
N VAL A 29 -9.48 -1.73 -1.27
CA VAL A 29 -9.42 -0.83 -2.43
C VAL A 29 -7.97 -0.37 -2.65
N SER A 30 -7.59 -0.21 -3.93
CA SER A 30 -6.31 0.40 -4.29
C SER A 30 -6.54 1.84 -4.75
N PHE A 31 -5.82 2.77 -4.16
CA PHE A 31 -5.84 4.18 -4.58
C PHE A 31 -5.04 4.42 -5.87
N CYS A 32 -4.46 3.37 -6.44
CA CYS A 32 -3.78 3.41 -7.74
C CYS A 32 -4.66 2.95 -8.91
N SER A 33 -5.87 2.44 -8.65
CA SER A 33 -6.68 1.77 -9.67
C SER A 33 -7.58 2.68 -10.51
N ASN A 34 -7.74 3.94 -10.10
CA ASN A 34 -8.54 4.92 -10.84
C ASN A 34 -7.63 6.00 -11.43
N GLU A 35 -7.22 5.80 -12.67
CA GLU A 35 -6.28 6.70 -13.37
C GLU A 35 -6.87 8.09 -13.59
N ILE A 36 -8.18 8.17 -13.80
CA ILE A 36 -8.88 9.46 -14.01
C ILE A 36 -8.82 10.28 -12.72
N LEU A 37 -9.11 9.66 -11.59
CA LEU A 37 -9.03 10.32 -10.28
C LEU A 37 -7.58 10.73 -9.95
N MET A 38 -6.61 9.87 -10.22
CA MET A 38 -5.19 10.14 -10.00
C MET A 38 -4.72 11.34 -10.81
N THR A 39 -5.04 11.38 -12.11
CA THR A 39 -4.64 12.46 -13.00
C THR A 39 -5.35 13.77 -12.67
N SER A 40 -6.63 13.76 -12.31
CA SER A 40 -7.39 14.93 -11.87
C SER A 40 -6.79 15.52 -10.59
N ILE A 41 -6.54 14.71 -9.56
CA ILE A 41 -5.93 15.21 -8.32
C ILE A 41 -4.52 15.75 -8.60
N ALA A 42 -3.73 15.07 -9.42
CA ALA A 42 -2.39 15.51 -9.77
C ALA A 42 -2.40 16.87 -10.46
N ASN A 43 -3.36 17.10 -11.39
CA ASN A 43 -3.52 18.35 -12.12
C ASN A 43 -3.94 19.52 -11.20
N ASP A 44 -4.88 19.26 -10.30
CA ASP A 44 -5.52 20.32 -9.50
C ASP A 44 -4.75 20.63 -8.20
N TYR A 45 -4.14 19.62 -7.59
CA TYR A 45 -3.53 19.70 -6.26
C TYR A 45 -2.04 19.32 -6.23
N GLY A 46 -1.48 18.92 -7.37
CA GLY A 46 -0.12 18.43 -7.50
C GLY A 46 0.04 16.95 -7.18
N TYR A 47 1.05 16.31 -7.77
CA TYR A 47 1.30 14.87 -7.67
C TYR A 47 1.50 14.39 -6.23
N ASP A 48 2.10 15.21 -5.37
CA ASP A 48 2.34 14.90 -3.96
C ASP A 48 1.04 14.65 -3.17
N ASN A 49 -0.11 15.06 -3.69
CA ASN A 49 -1.40 14.95 -3.03
C ASN A 49 -2.33 13.87 -3.63
N THR A 50 -1.85 13.11 -4.61
CA THR A 50 -2.65 12.08 -5.31
C THR A 50 -3.25 11.04 -4.38
N PHE A 51 -2.52 10.59 -3.37
CA PHE A 51 -3.00 9.63 -2.39
C PHE A 51 -3.59 10.29 -1.14
N THR A 52 -3.04 11.43 -0.71
CA THR A 52 -3.53 12.15 0.48
C THR A 52 -4.99 12.54 0.34
N ARG A 53 -5.41 13.01 -0.83
CA ARG A 53 -6.81 13.37 -1.11
C ARG A 53 -7.74 12.17 -0.97
N GLN A 54 -7.31 11.00 -1.43
CA GLN A 54 -8.08 9.76 -1.33
C GLN A 54 -8.11 9.23 0.11
N VAL A 55 -6.98 9.27 0.83
CA VAL A 55 -6.91 8.92 2.26
C VAL A 55 -7.86 9.80 3.06
N ASP A 56 -7.86 11.10 2.84
CA ASP A 56 -8.75 12.03 3.54
C ASP A 56 -10.23 11.67 3.35
N THR A 57 -10.59 11.29 2.13
CA THR A 57 -11.97 10.98 1.75
C THR A 57 -12.45 9.62 2.28
N PHE A 58 -11.63 8.58 2.15
CA PHE A 58 -12.08 7.20 2.34
C PHE A 58 -11.65 6.56 3.66
N VAL A 59 -10.48 6.92 4.18
CA VAL A 59 -9.91 6.26 5.35
C VAL A 59 -10.60 6.71 6.64
N LYS A 60 -10.94 5.73 7.46
CA LYS A 60 -11.60 5.90 8.76
C LYS A 60 -10.69 5.34 9.88
N PRO A 61 -10.93 5.73 11.14
CA PRO A 61 -10.25 5.12 12.28
C PRO A 61 -10.40 3.59 12.28
N LYS A 62 -9.29 2.89 12.58
CA LYS A 62 -9.16 1.42 12.59
C LYS A 62 -9.08 0.76 11.21
N ASP A 63 -9.16 1.50 10.12
CA ASP A 63 -8.82 0.94 8.81
C ASP A 63 -7.34 0.55 8.75
N LEU A 64 -7.00 -0.39 7.88
CA LEU A 64 -5.62 -0.76 7.56
C LEU A 64 -5.19 -0.06 6.27
N VAL A 65 -4.14 0.75 6.34
CA VAL A 65 -3.54 1.39 5.18
C VAL A 65 -2.19 0.76 4.90
N VAL A 66 -2.08 0.11 3.74
CA VAL A 66 -0.84 -0.52 3.29
C VAL A 66 -0.22 0.33 2.18
N ALA A 67 1.06 0.65 2.31
CA ALA A 67 1.78 1.49 1.36
C ALA A 67 3.07 0.84 0.89
N PHE A 68 3.34 0.99 -0.40
CA PHE A 68 4.53 0.46 -1.08
C PHE A 68 5.40 1.59 -1.62
N SER A 69 6.65 1.63 -1.22
CA SER A 69 7.66 2.53 -1.78
C SER A 69 9.04 1.90 -1.61
N THR A 70 9.70 1.56 -2.71
CA THR A 70 11.02 0.90 -2.67
C THR A 70 12.07 1.73 -1.94
N SER A 71 11.98 3.05 -2.00
CA SER A 71 12.87 3.98 -1.29
C SER A 71 12.35 4.42 0.08
N GLY A 72 11.05 4.28 0.35
CA GLY A 72 10.40 4.88 1.53
C GLY A 72 10.39 6.42 1.53
N LYS A 73 10.69 7.05 0.37
CA LYS A 73 10.85 8.51 0.24
C LYS A 73 9.85 9.17 -0.71
N SER A 74 8.99 8.41 -1.37
CA SER A 74 7.98 8.95 -2.31
C SER A 74 7.04 9.89 -1.57
N LYS A 75 7.07 11.19 -1.88
CA LYS A 75 6.37 12.23 -1.13
C LYS A 75 4.87 12.00 -1.03
N ASN A 76 4.23 11.62 -2.15
CA ASN A 76 2.79 11.33 -2.16
C ASN A 76 2.42 10.16 -1.24
N VAL A 77 3.27 9.12 -1.17
CA VAL A 77 3.06 7.95 -0.30
C VAL A 77 3.31 8.31 1.17
N VAL A 78 4.40 9.02 1.46
CA VAL A 78 4.76 9.47 2.82
C VAL A 78 3.66 10.36 3.40
N LYS A 79 3.19 11.37 2.67
CA LYS A 79 2.09 12.25 3.11
C LYS A 79 0.80 11.47 3.40
N ALA A 80 0.48 10.50 2.52
CA ALA A 80 -0.71 9.68 2.69
C ALA A 80 -0.65 8.80 3.95
N LEU A 81 0.51 8.19 4.23
CA LEU A 81 0.72 7.41 5.45
C LEU A 81 0.62 8.27 6.72
N GLN A 82 1.21 9.46 6.70
CA GLN A 82 1.13 10.40 7.83
C GLN A 82 -0.33 10.76 8.13
N LEU A 83 -1.09 11.15 7.12
CA LEU A 83 -2.50 11.46 7.27
C LEU A 83 -3.33 10.25 7.72
N ALA A 84 -3.06 9.05 7.19
CA ALA A 84 -3.74 7.83 7.59
C ALA A 84 -3.55 7.56 9.09
N LYS A 85 -2.32 7.72 9.59
CA LYS A 85 -2.01 7.59 11.02
C LYS A 85 -2.72 8.65 11.87
N GLU A 86 -2.74 9.90 11.43
CA GLU A 86 -3.47 10.99 12.10
C GLU A 86 -4.98 10.71 12.20
N LYS A 87 -5.54 10.03 11.18
CA LYS A 87 -6.95 9.61 11.15
C LYS A 87 -7.23 8.36 11.99
N GLY A 88 -6.22 7.78 12.65
CA GLY A 88 -6.36 6.59 13.50
C GLY A 88 -6.40 5.27 12.75
N ALA A 89 -5.91 5.22 11.53
CA ALA A 89 -5.71 3.98 10.80
C ALA A 89 -4.43 3.27 11.28
N VAL A 90 -4.40 1.95 11.14
CA VAL A 90 -3.17 1.16 11.29
C VAL A 90 -2.39 1.25 9.99
N THR A 91 -1.10 1.53 10.08
CA THR A 91 -0.25 1.77 8.91
C THR A 91 0.81 0.70 8.74
N VAL A 92 0.88 0.12 7.53
CA VAL A 92 1.88 -0.87 7.14
C VAL A 92 2.64 -0.37 5.92
N GLY A 93 3.95 -0.32 6.02
CA GLY A 93 4.82 0.12 4.92
C GLY A 93 5.70 -1.00 4.40
N PHE A 94 5.75 -1.14 3.08
CA PHE A 94 6.67 -2.03 2.36
C PHE A 94 7.76 -1.20 1.69
N THR A 95 9.04 -1.50 1.96
CA THR A 95 10.16 -0.71 1.45
C THR A 95 11.42 -1.55 1.26
N GLY A 96 12.48 -0.93 0.78
CA GLY A 96 13.83 -1.52 0.68
C GLY A 96 14.70 -1.24 1.91
N SER A 97 16.00 -1.52 1.79
CA SER A 97 16.96 -1.39 2.89
C SER A 97 17.11 0.05 3.41
N SER A 98 17.05 1.05 2.52
CA SER A 98 17.13 2.47 2.92
C SER A 98 15.94 2.93 3.75
N ALA A 99 14.78 2.34 3.54
CA ALA A 99 13.52 2.54 4.26
C ALA A 99 12.97 3.99 4.32
N GLY A 100 13.78 5.00 4.04
CA GLY A 100 13.37 6.41 4.06
C GLY A 100 12.69 6.82 5.37
N SER A 101 11.49 7.38 5.26
CA SER A 101 10.69 7.83 6.41
C SER A 101 9.78 6.76 7.00
N PHE A 102 9.63 5.61 6.36
CA PHE A 102 8.65 4.58 6.74
C PHE A 102 8.80 4.08 8.18
N PRO A 103 10.02 3.75 8.69
CA PRO A 103 10.16 3.26 10.07
C PRO A 103 9.67 4.24 11.15
N GLY A 104 9.69 5.54 10.86
CA GLY A 104 9.21 6.57 11.78
C GLY A 104 7.70 6.87 11.68
N ILE A 105 7.04 6.38 10.64
CA ILE A 105 5.64 6.68 10.34
C ILE A 105 4.76 5.43 10.51
N CYS A 106 5.18 4.29 9.96
CA CYS A 106 4.38 3.08 9.96
C CYS A 106 4.37 2.39 11.31
N ASP A 107 3.23 1.79 11.65
CA ASP A 107 3.12 0.91 12.82
C ASP A 107 3.86 -0.41 12.56
N ILE A 108 3.85 -0.89 11.32
CA ILE A 108 4.62 -2.05 10.86
C ILE A 108 5.39 -1.64 9.59
N CYS A 109 6.68 -1.92 9.56
CA CYS A 109 7.53 -1.65 8.40
C CYS A 109 8.23 -2.92 7.93
N ILE A 110 7.85 -3.41 6.75
CA ILE A 110 8.44 -4.58 6.10
C ILE A 110 9.56 -4.07 5.17
N ARG A 111 10.79 -4.49 5.45
CA ARG A 111 11.99 -4.03 4.75
C ARG A 111 12.66 -5.18 4.01
N VAL A 112 12.75 -5.05 2.69
CA VAL A 112 13.57 -5.96 1.87
C VAL A 112 15.03 -5.54 2.01
N PRO A 113 15.98 -6.46 2.31
CA PRO A 113 17.40 -6.13 2.47
C PRO A 113 18.09 -5.95 1.11
N SER A 114 17.60 -5.00 0.30
CA SER A 114 18.12 -4.66 -1.02
C SER A 114 17.92 -3.18 -1.31
N GLU A 115 18.78 -2.62 -2.16
CA GLU A 115 18.62 -1.28 -2.75
C GLU A 115 18.23 -1.35 -4.23
N ASN A 116 18.16 -2.55 -4.79
CA ASN A 116 17.80 -2.78 -6.18
C ASN A 116 16.29 -2.78 -6.34
N THR A 117 15.73 -1.77 -7.00
CA THR A 117 14.29 -1.56 -7.15
C THR A 117 13.53 -2.79 -7.68
N PRO A 118 13.93 -3.46 -8.79
CA PRO A 118 13.24 -4.66 -9.25
C PRO A 118 13.23 -5.79 -8.21
N ARG A 119 14.35 -6.01 -7.52
CA ARG A 119 14.44 -7.05 -6.48
C ARG A 119 13.55 -6.74 -5.27
N ILE A 120 13.42 -5.47 -4.91
CA ILE A 120 12.53 -5.03 -3.84
C ILE A 120 11.06 -5.29 -4.24
N GLN A 121 10.66 -4.91 -5.44
CA GLN A 121 9.29 -5.11 -5.94
C GLN A 121 8.93 -6.61 -6.03
N GLU A 122 9.79 -7.44 -6.60
CA GLU A 122 9.60 -8.90 -6.65
C GLU A 122 9.43 -9.49 -5.23
N SER A 123 10.22 -9.01 -4.28
CA SER A 123 10.15 -9.45 -2.89
C SER A 123 8.87 -8.97 -2.21
N HIS A 124 8.42 -7.74 -2.50
CA HIS A 124 7.13 -7.23 -2.02
C HIS A 124 5.99 -8.13 -2.49
N LEU A 125 5.98 -8.50 -3.76
CA LEU A 125 4.97 -9.41 -4.31
C LEU A 125 5.01 -10.79 -3.64
N ALA A 126 6.19 -11.35 -3.40
CA ALA A 126 6.32 -12.62 -2.69
C ALA A 126 5.75 -12.53 -1.26
N VAL A 127 6.03 -11.45 -0.54
CA VAL A 127 5.47 -11.21 0.82
C VAL A 127 3.95 -11.02 0.77
N ILE A 128 3.41 -10.33 -0.24
CA ILE A 128 1.96 -10.20 -0.46
C ILE A 128 1.32 -11.59 -0.55
N HIS A 129 1.87 -12.49 -1.37
CA HIS A 129 1.34 -13.85 -1.52
C HIS A 129 1.39 -14.64 -0.20
N ILE A 130 2.48 -14.52 0.58
CA ILE A 130 2.58 -15.14 1.90
C ILE A 130 1.49 -14.60 2.84
N ILE A 131 1.27 -13.29 2.84
CA ILE A 131 0.22 -12.67 3.67
C ILE A 131 -1.16 -13.18 3.24
N CYS A 132 -1.45 -13.26 1.95
CA CYS A 132 -2.72 -13.77 1.44
C CYS A 132 -2.96 -15.23 1.88
N GLU A 133 -1.94 -16.08 1.79
CA GLU A 133 -2.02 -17.48 2.24
C GLU A 133 -2.29 -17.58 3.76
N LEU A 134 -1.60 -16.76 4.56
CA LEU A 134 -1.80 -16.72 6.00
C LEU A 134 -3.19 -16.22 6.38
N LEU A 135 -3.67 -15.16 5.70
CA LEU A 135 -5.02 -14.65 5.92
C LEU A 135 -6.09 -15.68 5.59
N GLU A 136 -5.93 -16.44 4.51
CA GLU A 136 -6.87 -17.52 4.18
C GLU A 136 -6.89 -18.62 5.24
N LYS A 137 -5.74 -18.99 5.79
CA LYS A 137 -5.66 -19.96 6.89
C LYS A 137 -6.31 -19.49 8.20
N GLU A 138 -6.24 -18.20 8.49
CA GLU A 138 -6.84 -17.64 9.71
C GLU A 138 -8.36 -17.41 9.59
N LEU A 139 -8.87 -17.26 8.37
CA LEU A 139 -10.29 -16.96 8.12
C LEU A 139 -11.14 -18.18 7.80
N THR A 140 -10.53 -19.34 7.72
CA THR A 140 -11.19 -20.62 7.43
C THR A 140 -10.91 -21.66 8.50
#